data_e73e3f1c34dc4df17758e7c9a5106759
#
_entry.id   e73e3f1c34dc4df17758e7c9a5106759
#
_cell.length_a   1.000
_cell.length_b   1.000
_cell.length_c   1.000
_cell.angle_alpha   90.00
_cell.angle_beta   90.00
_cell.angle_gamma   90.00
#
_symmetry.space_group_name_H-M   'P 1'
#
loop_
_entity.id
_entity.type
_entity.pdbx_description
1 polymer ?
#
loop_
_entity_poly.entity_id
_entity_poly.type
_entity_poly.pdbx_seq_one_letter_code
_entity_poly.pdbx_strand_id
1 'polypeptide(L)'
;MFVPIGKKATPTNQLSLSGTVSHVNGYATSSYSGVRLNLDLRTTEAANSLIESLRSNGRLPSHYITKIEAEKNGWQLGKALNSTNPGKQIGGDIFWNTSGVVPSAPRRIWYEADVGLKNTISRSKQPGTRLLYSNDGLLYITTDHYQSVTFIGRWK
;
A
#
# COMPACT_ATOMS: atom_id res chain seq x y z
N MET A 1 8.09 -13.89 8.80
CA MET A 1 8.57 -14.50 7.56
C MET A 1 7.75 -14.04 6.38
N PHE A 2 8.38 -13.72 5.30
CA PHE A 2 7.69 -13.25 4.13
C PHE A 2 7.56 -14.36 3.10
N VAL A 3 6.38 -14.49 2.53
CA VAL A 3 6.13 -15.39 1.42
C VAL A 3 5.90 -14.53 0.18
N PRO A 4 6.68 -14.76 -0.89
CA PRO A 4 6.54 -13.94 -2.07
C PRO A 4 5.14 -13.98 -2.64
N ILE A 5 4.72 -12.82 -3.11
CA ILE A 5 3.47 -12.73 -3.75
C ILE A 5 3.52 -13.38 -5.07
N GLY A 6 2.43 -13.75 -5.59
CA GLY A 6 2.32 -14.36 -6.88
C GLY A 6 2.66 -15.81 -6.93
N LYS A 7 3.15 -16.37 -5.86
CA LYS A 7 3.28 -17.70 -5.80
C LYS A 7 2.00 -18.21 -5.71
N LYS A 8 1.34 -18.62 -6.49
CA LYS A 8 0.13 -18.96 -6.47
C LYS A 8 -0.25 -20.09 -6.09
N ALA A 9 -0.79 -20.59 -6.38
CA ALA A 9 -1.22 -21.82 -6.12
C ALA A 9 -2.02 -21.96 -4.93
N THR A 10 -1.83 -21.42 -3.98
CA THR A 10 -2.58 -21.66 -2.80
C THR A 10 -3.57 -20.55 -2.62
N PRO A 11 -4.68 -20.82 -1.95
CA PRO A 11 -5.59 -19.77 -1.58
C PRO A 11 -5.05 -18.94 -0.42
N THR A 12 -3.85 -19.22 0.02
CA THR A 12 -3.26 -18.49 1.14
C THR A 12 -2.33 -17.44 0.63
N ASN A 13 -2.48 -16.23 1.13
CA ASN A 13 -1.58 -15.14 0.86
C ASN A 13 -1.00 -14.68 2.16
N GLN A 14 0.25 -14.28 2.12
CA GLN A 14 0.91 -13.74 3.28
C GLN A 14 1.44 -12.37 2.97
N LEU A 15 1.25 -11.44 3.88
CA LEU A 15 1.97 -10.20 3.84
C LEU A 15 3.37 -10.46 4.34
N SER A 16 4.30 -9.57 4.00
CA SER A 16 5.72 -9.78 4.28
C SER A 16 6.09 -9.68 5.74
N LEU A 17 5.11 -9.62 6.61
CA LEU A 17 5.31 -9.53 8.04
C LEU A 17 4.64 -10.72 8.69
N SER A 18 4.69 -10.78 10.01
CA SER A 18 4.14 -11.89 10.76
C SER A 18 2.62 -11.85 10.77
N GLY A 19 2.02 -11.90 9.68
CA GLY A 19 0.59 -12.00 9.55
C GLY A 19 0.19 -13.27 8.85
N THR A 20 -1.03 -13.70 9.02
CA THR A 20 -1.58 -14.82 8.29
C THR A 20 -2.79 -14.36 7.49
N VAL A 21 -3.01 -15.01 6.36
CA VAL A 21 -4.09 -14.67 5.47
C VAL A 21 -4.90 -15.92 5.19
N SER A 22 -6.20 -15.82 5.35
CA SER A 22 -7.13 -16.85 4.95
C SER A 22 -7.94 -16.37 3.77
N HIS A 23 -8.24 -17.25 2.87
CA HIS A 23 -8.97 -16.91 1.65
C HIS A 23 -10.35 -17.55 1.68
N VAL A 24 -11.38 -16.70 1.64
CA VAL A 24 -12.78 -17.16 1.64
C VAL A 24 -13.56 -16.31 0.66
N ASN A 25 -14.28 -16.94 -0.27
CA ASN A 25 -15.18 -16.26 -1.20
C ASN A 25 -14.50 -15.09 -1.96
N GLY A 26 -13.27 -15.30 -2.39
CA GLY A 26 -12.56 -14.27 -3.17
C GLY A 26 -11.96 -13.16 -2.35
N TYR A 27 -12.08 -13.23 -1.03
CA TYR A 27 -11.48 -12.25 -0.13
C TYR A 27 -10.42 -12.91 0.71
N ALA A 28 -9.45 -12.12 1.11
CA ALA A 28 -8.42 -12.54 2.04
C ALA A 28 -8.68 -11.87 3.38
N THR A 29 -8.53 -12.65 4.46
CA THR A 29 -8.55 -12.11 5.81
C THR A 29 -7.12 -12.15 6.33
N SER A 30 -6.59 -10.99 6.66
CA SER A 30 -5.21 -10.84 7.09
C SER A 30 -5.14 -10.54 8.57
N SER A 31 -4.14 -11.07 9.24
CA SER A 31 -3.89 -10.80 10.66
C SER A 31 -2.50 -10.24 10.83
N TYR A 32 -2.39 -9.06 11.45
CA TYR A 32 -1.13 -8.39 11.72
C TYR A 32 -1.16 -7.91 13.15
N SER A 33 -0.15 -8.23 13.93
CA SER A 33 -0.06 -7.78 15.32
C SER A 33 -1.35 -8.06 16.09
N GLY A 34 -2.00 -9.20 15.82
CA GLY A 34 -3.23 -9.58 16.48
C GLY A 34 -4.50 -8.92 15.93
N VAL A 35 -4.39 -8.11 14.90
CA VAL A 35 -5.53 -7.43 14.28
C VAL A 35 -5.87 -8.10 12.96
N ARG A 36 -7.16 -8.30 12.70
CA ARG A 36 -7.61 -8.88 11.45
C ARG A 36 -8.04 -7.80 10.49
N LEU A 37 -7.65 -7.97 9.23
CA LEU A 37 -8.06 -7.11 8.13
C LEU A 37 -8.71 -7.95 7.06
N ASN A 38 -9.82 -7.47 6.52
CA ASN A 38 -10.45 -8.07 5.36
C ASN A 38 -9.98 -7.32 4.13
N LEU A 39 -9.11 -7.95 3.36
CA LEU A 39 -8.61 -7.42 2.11
C LEU A 39 -8.90 -8.44 1.02
N ASP A 40 -9.25 -7.97 -0.16
CA ASP A 40 -9.37 -8.90 -1.27
C ASP A 40 -7.97 -9.41 -1.66
N LEU A 41 -7.94 -10.46 -2.45
CA LEU A 41 -6.70 -11.10 -2.87
C LEU A 41 -5.78 -10.13 -3.58
N ARG A 42 -6.32 -9.34 -4.49
CA ARG A 42 -5.55 -8.37 -5.26
C ARG A 42 -4.88 -7.34 -4.36
N THR A 43 -5.60 -6.82 -3.38
CA THR A 43 -5.07 -5.82 -2.45
C THR A 43 -4.00 -6.42 -1.56
N THR A 44 -4.20 -7.64 -1.10
CA THR A 44 -3.21 -8.35 -0.29
C THR A 44 -1.91 -8.56 -1.07
N GLU A 45 -2.01 -9.00 -2.31
CA GLU A 45 -0.84 -9.20 -3.16
C GLU A 45 -0.11 -7.89 -3.43
N ALA A 46 -0.86 -6.81 -3.68
CA ALA A 46 -0.28 -5.51 -3.92
C ALA A 46 0.46 -5.00 -2.68
N ALA A 47 -0.13 -5.14 -1.51
CA ALA A 47 0.50 -4.72 -0.26
C ALA A 47 1.80 -5.49 -0.02
N ASN A 48 1.77 -6.81 -0.21
CA ASN A 48 2.98 -7.63 -0.06
C ASN A 48 4.08 -7.20 -1.01
N SER A 49 3.73 -6.90 -2.25
CA SER A 49 4.71 -6.46 -3.25
C SER A 49 5.41 -5.16 -2.83
N LEU A 50 4.66 -4.22 -2.28
CA LEU A 50 5.21 -2.97 -1.78
C LEU A 50 6.16 -3.22 -0.60
N ILE A 51 5.73 -4.02 0.35
CA ILE A 51 6.51 -4.30 1.54
C ILE A 51 7.80 -5.04 1.19
N GLU A 52 7.71 -6.00 0.27
CA GLU A 52 8.88 -6.73 -0.20
C GLU A 52 9.89 -5.78 -0.85
N SER A 53 9.43 -4.86 -1.68
CA SER A 53 10.29 -3.90 -2.34
C SER A 53 10.98 -2.97 -1.33
N LEU A 54 10.24 -2.50 -0.33
CA LEU A 54 10.82 -1.67 0.72
C LEU A 54 11.90 -2.44 1.49
N ARG A 55 11.65 -3.70 1.82
CA ARG A 55 12.61 -4.52 2.56
C ARG A 55 13.86 -4.84 1.75
N SER A 56 13.69 -5.13 0.46
CA SER A 56 14.80 -5.53 -0.39
C SER A 56 15.59 -4.34 -0.93
N ASN A 57 14.92 -3.26 -1.25
CA ASN A 57 15.52 -2.14 -1.99
C ASN A 57 15.44 -0.81 -1.24
N GLY A 58 14.71 -0.73 -0.16
CA GLY A 58 14.52 0.52 0.58
C GLY A 58 13.60 1.51 -0.13
N ARG A 59 12.87 1.07 -1.13
CA ARG A 59 11.98 1.94 -1.91
C ARG A 59 10.86 1.14 -2.55
N LEU A 60 9.84 1.85 -3.01
CA LEU A 60 8.72 1.24 -3.72
C LEU A 60 9.15 0.63 -5.06
N PRO A 61 8.37 -0.29 -5.62
CA PRO A 61 8.62 -0.80 -6.96
C PRO A 61 8.69 0.34 -7.98
N SER A 62 9.43 0.11 -9.06
CA SER A 62 9.74 1.16 -10.04
C SER A 62 8.53 1.72 -10.80
N HIS A 63 7.40 1.00 -10.78
CA HIS A 63 6.19 1.50 -11.43
C HIS A 63 5.40 2.49 -10.56
N TYR A 64 5.88 2.79 -9.36
CA TYR A 64 5.29 3.81 -8.51
C TYR A 64 5.95 5.16 -8.80
N ILE A 65 5.13 6.19 -8.95
CA ILE A 65 5.58 7.56 -9.17
C ILE A 65 4.82 8.49 -8.23
N THR A 66 5.42 9.62 -7.92
CA THR A 66 4.76 10.63 -7.10
C THR A 66 3.72 11.39 -7.92
N LYS A 67 2.85 12.12 -7.22
CA LYS A 67 1.84 12.95 -7.88
C LYS A 67 2.49 14.00 -8.78
N ILE A 68 3.57 14.61 -8.34
CA ILE A 68 4.28 15.61 -9.16
C ILE A 68 4.82 14.98 -10.44
N GLU A 69 5.39 13.79 -10.35
CA GLU A 69 5.87 13.10 -11.53
C GLU A 69 4.74 12.78 -12.50
N ALA A 70 3.62 12.32 -11.96
CA ALA A 70 2.44 12.02 -12.78
C ALA A 70 1.91 13.29 -13.47
N GLU A 71 1.86 14.40 -12.74
CA GLU A 71 1.40 15.68 -13.28
C GLU A 71 2.31 16.21 -14.36
N LYS A 72 3.61 16.00 -14.24
CA LYS A 72 4.55 16.39 -15.29
C LYS A 72 4.27 15.67 -16.60
N ASN A 73 3.69 14.48 -16.53
CA ASN A 73 3.31 13.71 -17.70
C ASN A 73 1.89 14.01 -18.16
N GLY A 74 1.22 14.99 -17.56
CA GLY A 74 -0.10 15.42 -17.97
C GLY A 74 -1.27 14.93 -17.13
N TRP A 75 -1.01 14.16 -16.07
CA TRP A 75 -2.09 13.68 -15.21
C TRP A 75 -2.76 14.85 -14.48
N GLN A 76 -4.06 14.78 -14.37
CA GLN A 76 -4.87 15.73 -13.60
C GLN A 76 -5.70 14.98 -12.58
N LEU A 77 -5.86 15.60 -11.42
CA LEU A 77 -6.67 15.02 -10.35
C LEU A 77 -8.06 14.70 -10.86
N GLY A 78 -8.56 13.54 -10.49
CA GLY A 78 -9.87 13.07 -10.94
C GLY A 78 -9.86 12.30 -12.24
N LYS A 79 -8.73 12.22 -12.93
CA LYS A 79 -8.60 11.46 -14.17
C LYS A 79 -7.88 10.15 -13.92
N ALA A 80 -8.16 9.15 -14.77
CA ALA A 80 -7.45 7.89 -14.70
C ALA A 80 -5.97 8.09 -14.98
N LEU A 81 -5.14 7.50 -14.15
CA LEU A 81 -3.69 7.66 -14.26
C LEU A 81 -3.14 7.06 -15.55
N ASN A 82 -3.73 5.95 -15.99
CA ASN A 82 -3.22 5.21 -17.14
C ASN A 82 -3.23 6.00 -18.44
N SER A 83 -4.10 7.01 -18.55
CA SER A 83 -4.20 7.82 -19.77
C SER A 83 -2.91 8.59 -20.05
N THR A 84 -2.22 9.03 -19.01
CA THR A 84 -1.00 9.84 -19.14
C THR A 84 0.24 9.12 -18.63
N ASN A 85 0.05 8.13 -17.75
CA ASN A 85 1.13 7.39 -17.11
C ASN A 85 0.83 5.89 -17.18
N PRO A 86 0.94 5.29 -18.36
CA PRO A 86 0.57 3.88 -18.54
C PRO A 86 1.34 2.95 -17.61
N GLY A 87 0.62 2.04 -16.96
CA GLY A 87 1.22 1.04 -16.08
C GLY A 87 1.72 1.56 -14.75
N LYS A 88 1.53 2.82 -14.44
CA LYS A 88 2.04 3.41 -13.21
C LYS A 88 1.00 3.43 -12.10
N GLN A 89 1.50 3.60 -10.88
CA GLN A 89 0.70 3.78 -9.67
C GLN A 89 1.24 4.98 -8.91
N ILE A 90 0.39 5.60 -8.10
CA ILE A 90 0.81 6.75 -7.28
C ILE A 90 1.38 6.25 -5.95
N GLY A 91 2.56 6.70 -5.63
CA GLY A 91 3.17 6.41 -4.33
C GLY A 91 4.51 7.08 -4.18
N GLY A 92 4.94 7.26 -2.91
CA GLY A 92 6.20 7.90 -2.59
C GLY A 92 6.05 9.35 -2.14
N ASP A 93 4.85 9.89 -2.16
CA ASP A 93 4.61 11.24 -1.65
C ASP A 93 4.70 11.25 -0.13
N ILE A 94 5.10 12.39 0.43
CA ILE A 94 5.11 12.56 1.88
C ILE A 94 3.67 12.61 2.38
N PHE A 95 3.39 11.84 3.42
CA PHE A 95 2.15 11.92 4.16
C PHE A 95 2.40 12.79 5.39
N TRP A 96 1.76 13.94 5.43
CA TRP A 96 2.08 14.95 6.44
C TRP A 96 1.55 14.64 7.84
N ASN A 97 0.63 13.68 7.95
CA ASN A 97 0.11 13.23 9.25
C ASN A 97 -0.47 14.37 10.10
N THR A 98 -1.12 15.34 9.46
CA THR A 98 -1.64 16.51 10.18
C THR A 98 -2.69 16.14 11.23
N SER A 99 -3.46 15.08 10.99
CA SER A 99 -4.46 14.61 11.95
C SER A 99 -3.89 13.64 12.98
N GLY A 100 -2.61 13.27 12.87
CA GLY A 100 -1.98 12.40 13.85
C GLY A 100 -2.47 10.96 13.81
N VAL A 101 -2.88 10.45 12.65
CA VAL A 101 -3.39 9.07 12.57
C VAL A 101 -2.30 8.03 12.76
N VAL A 102 -1.04 8.38 12.52
CA VAL A 102 0.10 7.50 12.77
C VAL A 102 1.04 8.17 13.77
N PRO A 103 1.88 7.40 14.48
CA PRO A 103 2.76 7.96 15.51
C PRO A 103 3.82 8.88 14.94
N SER A 104 3.95 10.08 15.50
CA SER A 104 5.01 11.01 15.15
C SER A 104 6.22 10.77 16.04
N ALA A 105 7.41 11.09 15.55
CA ALA A 105 8.64 11.05 16.33
C ALA A 105 9.65 12.02 15.70
N PRO A 106 10.68 12.44 16.44
CA PRO A 106 11.71 13.31 15.88
C PRO A 106 12.33 12.67 14.64
N ARG A 107 12.48 13.46 13.58
CA ARG A 107 13.06 13.03 12.30
C ARG A 107 12.29 11.94 11.56
N ARG A 108 11.12 11.54 12.06
CA ARG A 108 10.29 10.56 11.35
C ARG A 108 9.53 11.24 10.23
N ILE A 109 9.63 10.66 9.04
CA ILE A 109 8.89 11.11 7.86
C ILE A 109 8.00 9.95 7.42
N TRP A 110 6.74 10.24 7.17
CA TRP A 110 5.79 9.27 6.64
C TRP A 110 5.62 9.46 5.14
N TYR A 111 5.49 8.36 4.45
CA TYR A 111 5.20 8.32 3.03
C TYR A 111 3.96 7.49 2.79
N GLU A 112 3.30 7.70 1.67
CA GLU A 112 2.09 6.99 1.33
C GLU A 112 2.21 6.38 -0.06
N ALA A 113 1.48 5.28 -0.29
CA ALA A 113 1.41 4.62 -1.58
C ALA A 113 0.04 3.99 -1.75
N ASP A 114 -0.50 4.09 -2.96
CA ASP A 114 -1.75 3.43 -3.30
C ASP A 114 -1.55 1.92 -3.26
N VAL A 115 -2.55 1.19 -2.81
CA VAL A 115 -2.50 -0.28 -2.73
C VAL A 115 -3.67 -0.87 -3.49
N GLY A 116 -3.37 -1.66 -4.51
CA GLY A 116 -4.39 -2.42 -5.22
C GLY A 116 -5.34 -1.62 -6.08
N LEU A 117 -5.02 -0.38 -6.41
CA LEU A 117 -5.89 0.42 -7.27
C LEU A 117 -5.69 0.05 -8.74
N LYS A 118 -6.75 0.22 -9.51
CA LYS A 118 -6.67 0.09 -10.97
C LYS A 118 -6.34 1.47 -11.53
N ASN A 119 -5.28 1.56 -12.31
CA ASN A 119 -4.87 2.85 -12.87
C ASN A 119 -5.70 3.26 -14.09
N THR A 120 -6.62 2.41 -14.52
CA THR A 120 -7.54 2.72 -15.62
C THR A 120 -8.81 3.41 -15.15
N ILE A 121 -8.96 3.59 -13.85
CA ILE A 121 -10.12 4.23 -13.24
C ILE A 121 -9.61 5.35 -12.33
N SER A 122 -10.37 6.43 -12.20
CA SER A 122 -10.04 7.50 -11.29
C SER A 122 -9.85 6.97 -9.86
N ARG A 123 -8.81 7.44 -9.18
CA ARG A 123 -8.52 7.02 -7.80
C ARG A 123 -9.69 7.32 -6.86
N SER A 124 -10.39 8.43 -7.08
CA SER A 124 -11.51 8.82 -6.22
C SER A 124 -12.71 7.89 -6.31
N LYS A 125 -12.78 7.07 -7.34
CA LYS A 125 -13.87 6.11 -7.52
C LYS A 125 -13.51 4.72 -7.00
N GLN A 126 -12.42 4.59 -6.28
CA GLN A 126 -11.92 3.33 -5.76
C GLN A 126 -11.74 3.42 -4.26
N PRO A 127 -11.65 2.30 -3.55
CA PRO A 127 -11.38 2.32 -2.12
C PRO A 127 -10.09 3.09 -1.82
N GLY A 128 -10.10 3.81 -0.72
CA GLY A 128 -8.95 4.61 -0.32
C GLY A 128 -7.87 3.80 0.39
N THR A 129 -7.48 2.67 -0.20
CA THR A 129 -6.48 1.79 0.40
C THR A 129 -5.09 2.32 0.13
N ARG A 130 -4.34 2.56 1.22
CA ARG A 130 -3.00 3.13 1.17
C ARG A 130 -2.10 2.42 2.15
N LEU A 131 -0.85 2.27 1.77
CA LEU A 131 0.22 1.89 2.69
C LEU A 131 0.87 3.17 3.19
N LEU A 132 1.06 3.26 4.52
CA LEU A 132 1.82 4.33 5.13
C LEU A 132 3.11 3.70 5.65
N TYR A 133 4.23 4.25 5.26
CA TYR A 133 5.53 3.72 5.69
C TYR A 133 6.44 4.87 6.12
N SER A 134 7.13 4.66 7.23
CA SER A 134 8.02 5.69 7.76
C SER A 134 9.47 5.43 7.34
N ASN A 135 10.26 6.50 7.32
CA ASN A 135 11.68 6.39 6.99
C ASN A 135 12.44 5.53 8.01
N ASP A 136 11.91 5.38 9.22
CA ASP A 136 12.52 4.56 10.27
C ASP A 136 11.90 3.18 10.40
N GLY A 137 11.06 2.76 9.46
CA GLY A 137 10.70 1.36 9.31
C GLY A 137 9.30 0.93 9.67
N LEU A 138 8.43 1.83 10.12
CA LEU A 138 7.06 1.44 10.51
C LEU A 138 6.16 1.29 9.30
N LEU A 139 5.22 0.35 9.39
CA LEU A 139 4.21 0.11 8.35
C LEU A 139 2.82 0.15 8.94
N TYR A 140 1.95 0.93 8.32
CA TYR A 140 0.53 0.97 8.61
C TYR A 140 -0.24 0.87 7.31
N ILE A 141 -1.46 0.38 7.38
CA ILE A 141 -2.35 0.34 6.21
C ILE A 141 -3.68 0.99 6.58
N THR A 142 -4.25 1.69 5.62
CA THR A 142 -5.62 2.20 5.73
C THR A 142 -6.43 1.64 4.56
N THR A 143 -7.72 1.41 4.79
CA THR A 143 -8.65 0.97 3.75
C THR A 143 -9.76 1.99 3.53
N ASP A 144 -9.76 3.09 4.27
CA ASP A 144 -10.82 4.09 4.28
C ASP A 144 -10.29 5.52 4.14
N HIS A 145 -9.19 5.68 3.42
CA HIS A 145 -8.59 6.98 3.13
C HIS A 145 -8.26 7.74 4.42
N TYR A 146 -7.53 7.06 5.32
CA TYR A 146 -6.97 7.62 6.55
C TYR A 146 -7.97 7.89 7.68
N GLN A 147 -9.20 7.44 7.58
CA GLN A 147 -10.13 7.55 8.71
C GLN A 147 -9.71 6.60 9.83
N SER A 148 -9.18 5.45 9.46
CA SER A 148 -8.58 4.52 10.42
C SER A 148 -7.33 3.93 9.80
N VAL A 149 -6.40 3.49 10.66
CA VAL A 149 -5.16 2.85 10.23
C VAL A 149 -4.91 1.64 11.11
N THR A 150 -4.19 0.67 10.56
CA THR A 150 -3.81 -0.54 11.28
C THR A 150 -2.30 -0.73 11.18
N PHE A 151 -1.64 -0.93 12.32
CA PHE A 151 -0.21 -1.23 12.33
C PHE A 151 -0.01 -2.66 11.82
N ILE A 152 0.88 -2.82 10.85
CA ILE A 152 1.13 -4.14 10.27
C ILE A 152 2.58 -4.59 10.40
N GLY A 153 3.41 -3.83 11.09
CA GLY A 153 4.78 -4.24 11.38
C GLY A 153 5.83 -3.30 10.83
N ARG A 154 6.98 -3.84 10.46
CA ARG A 154 8.13 -3.03 10.06
C ARG A 154 8.72 -3.54 8.75
N TRP A 155 9.28 -2.60 7.97
CA TRP A 155 10.02 -2.95 6.76
C TRP A 155 11.54 -2.84 6.97
N LYS A 156 11.93 -2.20 8.06
CA LYS A 156 13.34 -1.92 8.32
C LYS A 156 13.68 -2.16 9.77
#